data_7b8bec47ddcda1b8d46d35f0017a5552
#
_entry.id   7b8bec47ddcda1b8d46d35f0017a5552
#
_cell.length_a   1.000
_cell.length_b   1.000
_cell.length_c   1.000
_cell.angle_alpha   90.00
_cell.angle_beta   90.00
_cell.angle_gamma   90.00
#
_symmetry.space_group_name_H-M   'P 1'
#
loop_
_entity.id
_entity.type
_entity.pdbx_description
1 polymer ?
#
loop_
_entity_poly.entity_id
_entity_poly.type
_entity_poly.pdbx_seq_one_letter_code
_entity_poly.pdbx_strand_id
1 'polypeptide(L)'
;MTVTDPRPETATPPAAATPAAPTAPSTGEATELQHRPGRWIDNWNPENATQWAREGKAIAARNLRWSIFAEFLGFVVWQLWSVVVVSLPAAGFQLSTGEIFWLISMPSLVGATLRIPYTFMVPRFGGRNWTIVSAGLLLIPSIGLAIAVSNPATPFGLLLLIAAFAGFGGGNFASSMANITFFYPAAQKGYALGLNAAGGNLGASVAQFVVPIVITVGAAATLNLPLAGLIWVPLIIVAMIGASLRMDNLSNAKSDITASLAALKEPHLWIMAILYIGTFGSFIGFAGVFPKLLADTFPDFKGKIGRASCRERVFRVV
;
A
#
# COMPACT_ATOMS: atom_id res chain seq x y z
N MET A 1 46.03 -60.89 44.28
CA MET A 1 45.21 -59.76 44.71
C MET A 1 44.85 -59.00 43.46
N THR A 2 43.69 -59.30 42.86
CA THR A 2 43.15 -58.68 41.68
C THR A 2 42.12 -57.68 42.15
N VAL A 3 42.42 -56.40 41.93
CA VAL A 3 41.50 -55.26 42.23
C VAL A 3 40.59 -55.11 41.02
N THR A 4 39.33 -55.40 41.23
CA THR A 4 38.24 -55.13 40.26
C THR A 4 37.75 -53.71 40.47
N ASP A 5 37.87 -52.86 39.45
CA ASP A 5 37.40 -51.51 39.37
C ASP A 5 35.91 -51.52 38.89
N PRO A 6 34.89 -50.99 39.64
CA PRO A 6 33.55 -50.94 39.19
C PRO A 6 33.35 -49.67 38.34
N ARG A 7 33.14 -49.83 37.02
CA ARG A 7 32.70 -48.76 36.15
C ARG A 7 31.26 -48.33 36.55
N PRO A 8 30.95 -47.03 36.61
CA PRO A 8 29.59 -46.64 36.83
C PRO A 8 28.75 -46.88 35.57
N GLU A 9 27.59 -47.51 35.78
CA GLU A 9 26.53 -47.69 34.78
C GLU A 9 26.08 -46.34 34.21
N THR A 10 26.29 -46.19 32.92
CA THR A 10 25.78 -45.01 32.18
C THR A 10 24.25 -45.11 32.07
N ALA A 11 23.56 -44.29 32.85
CA ALA A 11 22.12 -44.12 32.76
C ALA A 11 21.74 -43.63 31.33
N THR A 12 20.95 -44.40 30.63
CA THR A 12 20.38 -44.08 29.34
C THR A 12 19.48 -42.85 29.51
N PRO A 13 19.67 -41.75 28.74
CA PRO A 13 18.78 -40.62 28.80
C PRO A 13 17.34 -41.03 28.39
N PRO A 14 16.28 -40.51 29.03
CA PRO A 14 14.93 -40.81 28.62
C PRO A 14 14.73 -40.39 27.16
N ALA A 15 14.13 -41.28 26.37
CA ALA A 15 13.78 -41.06 24.98
C ALA A 15 13.01 -39.75 24.87
N ALA A 16 13.56 -38.80 24.06
CA ALA A 16 12.85 -37.56 23.74
C ALA A 16 11.49 -37.91 23.13
N ALA A 17 10.43 -37.40 23.75
CA ALA A 17 9.07 -37.58 23.24
C ALA A 17 9.03 -37.04 21.80
N THR A 18 8.76 -37.92 20.86
CA THR A 18 8.51 -37.55 19.45
C THR A 18 7.35 -36.55 19.46
N PRO A 19 7.53 -35.34 18.84
CA PRO A 19 6.43 -34.40 18.71
C PRO A 19 5.27 -35.13 18.01
N ALA A 20 4.11 -35.13 18.62
CA ALA A 20 2.91 -35.65 18.00
C ALA A 20 2.74 -35.00 16.62
N ALA A 21 2.62 -35.83 15.59
CA ALA A 21 2.31 -35.37 14.24
C ALA A 21 1.07 -34.47 14.33
N PRO A 22 1.05 -33.34 13.59
CA PRO A 22 -0.12 -32.46 13.59
C PRO A 22 -1.32 -33.31 13.20
N THR A 23 -2.30 -33.40 14.09
CA THR A 23 -3.60 -34.03 13.83
C THR A 23 -4.15 -33.48 12.55
N ALA A 24 -4.39 -34.32 11.55
CA ALA A 24 -5.06 -33.95 10.31
C ALA A 24 -6.33 -33.16 10.68
N PRO A 25 -6.60 -32.02 9.99
CA PRO A 25 -7.78 -31.23 10.28
C PRO A 25 -9.00 -32.15 10.15
N SER A 26 -9.82 -32.17 11.21
CA SER A 26 -11.10 -32.88 11.20
C SER A 26 -11.85 -32.50 9.94
N THR A 27 -12.28 -33.46 9.15
CA THR A 27 -13.20 -33.31 8.02
C THR A 27 -14.57 -32.86 8.58
N GLY A 28 -14.61 -31.61 9.10
CA GLY A 28 -15.86 -30.95 9.41
C GLY A 28 -16.64 -30.79 8.12
N GLU A 29 -17.93 -31.16 8.14
CA GLU A 29 -18.86 -30.93 7.04
C GLU A 29 -18.60 -29.57 6.44
N ALA A 30 -18.42 -29.51 5.12
CA ALA A 30 -18.16 -28.28 4.40
C ALA A 30 -19.35 -27.34 4.59
N THR A 31 -19.27 -26.46 5.58
CA THR A 31 -20.31 -25.45 5.81
C THR A 31 -20.37 -24.59 4.56
N GLU A 32 -21.50 -24.63 3.87
CA GLU A 32 -21.69 -23.84 2.66
C GLU A 32 -21.53 -22.34 2.93
N LEU A 33 -20.92 -21.63 1.98
CA LEU A 33 -20.83 -20.18 2.06
C LEU A 33 -22.24 -19.58 1.99
N GLN A 34 -22.55 -18.73 2.94
CA GLN A 34 -23.81 -18.00 2.94
C GLN A 34 -23.59 -16.59 2.44
N HIS A 35 -24.25 -16.24 1.35
CA HIS A 35 -24.20 -14.92 0.74
C HIS A 35 -25.38 -14.08 1.22
N ARG A 36 -25.08 -12.90 1.77
CA ARG A 36 -26.10 -11.92 2.20
C ARG A 36 -26.10 -10.67 1.30
N PRO A 37 -27.21 -9.90 1.32
CA PRO A 37 -27.27 -8.62 0.64
C PRO A 37 -26.07 -7.72 0.96
N GLY A 38 -25.62 -6.90 -0.02
CA GLY A 38 -24.42 -6.06 0.14
C GLY A 38 -23.10 -6.84 -0.02
N ARG A 39 -23.15 -8.04 -0.61
CA ARG A 39 -22.00 -8.91 -0.87
C ARG A 39 -21.26 -9.33 0.40
N TRP A 40 -21.98 -9.58 1.47
CA TRP A 40 -21.45 -10.20 2.67
C TRP A 40 -21.38 -11.71 2.51
N ILE A 41 -20.29 -12.29 3.01
CA ILE A 41 -20.07 -13.73 3.05
C ILE A 41 -19.96 -14.16 4.52
N ASP A 42 -20.83 -15.08 4.92
CA ASP A 42 -20.77 -15.74 6.22
C ASP A 42 -20.08 -17.11 6.07
N ASN A 43 -19.62 -17.64 7.19
CA ASN A 43 -18.95 -18.96 7.28
C ASN A 43 -17.69 -19.06 6.39
N TRP A 44 -17.01 -17.94 6.13
CA TRP A 44 -15.75 -17.94 5.40
C TRP A 44 -14.66 -18.63 6.23
N ASN A 45 -14.10 -19.71 5.71
CA ASN A 45 -12.96 -20.41 6.30
C ASN A 45 -11.95 -20.82 5.21
N PRO A 46 -10.92 -20.03 4.97
CA PRO A 46 -9.93 -20.33 3.92
C PRO A 46 -9.07 -21.55 4.25
N GLU A 47 -9.02 -22.00 5.52
CA GLU A 47 -8.28 -23.22 5.91
C GLU A 47 -9.06 -24.51 5.59
N ASN A 48 -10.37 -24.42 5.30
CA ASN A 48 -11.15 -25.56 4.85
C ASN A 48 -10.82 -25.87 3.38
N ALA A 49 -10.11 -26.97 3.13
CA ALA A 49 -9.63 -27.36 1.81
C ALA A 49 -10.75 -27.50 0.77
N THR A 50 -11.91 -28.05 1.19
CA THR A 50 -13.06 -28.24 0.30
C THR A 50 -13.69 -26.92 -0.09
N GLN A 51 -13.93 -26.02 0.87
CA GLN A 51 -14.46 -24.68 0.63
C GLN A 51 -13.49 -23.87 -0.23
N TRP A 52 -12.20 -23.96 0.06
CA TRP A 52 -11.15 -23.26 -0.70
C TRP A 52 -11.08 -23.71 -2.15
N ALA A 53 -11.10 -25.03 -2.40
CA ALA A 53 -11.03 -25.58 -3.76
C ALA A 53 -12.28 -25.25 -4.59
N ARG A 54 -13.46 -25.29 -3.97
CA ARG A 54 -14.75 -25.10 -4.65
C ARG A 54 -14.96 -23.63 -5.08
N GLU A 55 -14.83 -22.69 -4.17
CA GLU A 55 -15.19 -21.28 -4.40
C GLU A 55 -14.16 -20.30 -3.83
N GLY A 56 -13.51 -20.66 -2.71
CA GLY A 56 -12.69 -19.76 -1.93
C GLY A 56 -11.57 -19.11 -2.71
N LYS A 57 -10.82 -19.90 -3.50
CA LYS A 57 -9.71 -19.40 -4.33
C LYS A 57 -10.16 -18.36 -5.35
N ALA A 58 -11.31 -18.54 -5.98
CA ALA A 58 -11.82 -17.61 -7.00
C ALA A 58 -12.29 -16.30 -6.35
N ILE A 59 -12.96 -16.38 -5.20
CA ILE A 59 -13.40 -15.23 -4.41
C ILE A 59 -12.19 -14.44 -3.91
N ALA A 60 -11.21 -15.10 -3.30
CA ALA A 60 -10.00 -14.47 -2.78
C ALA A 60 -9.21 -13.78 -3.89
N ALA A 61 -9.00 -14.44 -5.04
CA ALA A 61 -8.30 -13.88 -6.19
C ALA A 61 -9.01 -12.66 -6.79
N ARG A 62 -10.36 -12.67 -6.80
CA ARG A 62 -11.16 -11.53 -7.26
C ARG A 62 -10.99 -10.34 -6.31
N ASN A 63 -11.07 -10.55 -5.01
CA ASN A 63 -10.87 -9.51 -4.01
C ASN A 63 -9.44 -8.96 -4.05
N LEU A 64 -8.43 -9.81 -4.20
CA LEU A 64 -7.04 -9.39 -4.31
C LEU A 64 -6.80 -8.48 -5.53
N ARG A 65 -7.33 -8.82 -6.69
CA ARG A 65 -7.15 -7.99 -7.91
C ARG A 65 -7.66 -6.56 -7.73
N TRP A 66 -8.84 -6.39 -7.14
CA TRP A 66 -9.41 -5.06 -6.90
C TRP A 66 -8.73 -4.34 -5.74
N SER A 67 -8.26 -5.10 -4.73
CA SER A 67 -7.41 -4.56 -3.66
C SER A 67 -6.10 -4.00 -4.22
N ILE A 68 -5.41 -4.76 -5.07
CA ILE A 68 -4.17 -4.32 -5.75
C ILE A 68 -4.43 -3.04 -6.56
N PHE A 69 -5.53 -2.97 -7.31
CA PHE A 69 -5.84 -1.81 -8.13
C PHE A 69 -6.15 -0.56 -7.28
N ALA A 70 -6.93 -0.70 -6.21
CA ALA A 70 -7.20 0.39 -5.28
C ALA A 70 -5.93 0.85 -4.54
N GLU A 71 -5.07 -0.10 -4.15
CA GLU A 71 -3.78 0.16 -3.51
C GLU A 71 -2.81 0.87 -4.44
N PHE A 72 -2.72 0.43 -5.70
CA PHE A 72 -1.96 1.09 -6.76
C PHE A 72 -2.32 2.57 -6.85
N LEU A 73 -3.62 2.89 -6.93
CA LEU A 73 -4.10 4.28 -6.99
C LEU A 73 -3.82 5.05 -5.69
N GLY A 74 -3.90 4.38 -4.55
CA GLY A 74 -3.50 4.94 -3.27
C GLY A 74 -2.06 5.44 -3.29
N PHE A 75 -1.12 4.61 -3.75
CA PHE A 75 0.28 4.98 -3.86
C PHE A 75 0.56 6.03 -4.95
N VAL A 76 -0.17 5.98 -6.05
CA VAL A 76 -0.11 7.04 -7.08
C VAL A 76 -0.42 8.40 -6.45
N VAL A 77 -1.58 8.53 -5.81
CA VAL A 77 -2.03 9.80 -5.22
C VAL A 77 -1.10 10.24 -4.09
N TRP A 78 -0.63 9.30 -3.29
CA TRP A 78 0.32 9.56 -2.21
C TRP A 78 1.63 10.19 -2.70
N GLN A 79 2.10 9.81 -3.91
CA GLN A 79 3.35 10.28 -4.49
C GLN A 79 3.21 11.53 -5.41
N LEU A 80 2.00 12.02 -5.67
CA LEU A 80 1.80 13.13 -6.61
C LEU A 80 2.62 14.36 -6.26
N TRP A 81 2.65 14.74 -4.98
CA TRP A 81 3.35 15.94 -4.54
C TRP A 81 4.86 15.87 -4.75
N SER A 82 5.49 14.69 -4.57
CA SER A 82 6.92 14.52 -4.80
C SER A 82 7.36 14.84 -6.24
N VAL A 83 6.44 14.63 -7.18
CA VAL A 83 6.68 14.90 -8.61
C VAL A 83 6.28 16.33 -8.99
N VAL A 84 5.10 16.76 -8.56
CA VAL A 84 4.53 18.07 -8.94
C VAL A 84 5.37 19.22 -8.42
N VAL A 85 5.93 19.14 -7.21
CA VAL A 85 6.72 20.23 -6.61
C VAL A 85 7.91 20.65 -7.45
N VAL A 86 8.49 19.74 -8.25
CA VAL A 86 9.62 20.03 -9.14
C VAL A 86 9.22 21.03 -10.23
N SER A 87 7.95 21.02 -10.63
CA SER A 87 7.41 21.83 -11.72
C SER A 87 6.74 23.13 -11.24
N LEU A 88 6.46 23.28 -9.93
CA LEU A 88 5.77 24.46 -9.38
C LEU A 88 6.51 25.79 -9.66
N PRO A 89 7.87 25.89 -9.52
CA PRO A 89 8.56 27.14 -9.84
C PRO A 89 8.41 27.56 -11.30
N ALA A 90 8.42 26.61 -12.24
CA ALA A 90 8.22 26.88 -13.66
C ALA A 90 6.78 27.32 -13.97
N ALA A 91 5.82 27.00 -13.11
CA ALA A 91 4.43 27.44 -13.19
C ALA A 91 4.17 28.77 -12.44
N GLY A 92 5.20 29.41 -11.91
CA GLY A 92 5.12 30.73 -11.27
C GLY A 92 4.92 30.71 -9.76
N PHE A 93 4.92 29.54 -9.11
CA PHE A 93 4.85 29.46 -7.65
C PHE A 93 6.15 29.91 -6.98
N GLN A 94 6.05 30.83 -6.04
CA GLN A 94 7.16 31.33 -5.24
C GLN A 94 7.17 30.62 -3.88
N LEU A 95 7.78 29.45 -3.83
CA LEU A 95 7.86 28.63 -2.63
C LEU A 95 9.32 28.54 -2.16
N SER A 96 9.54 28.71 -0.86
CA SER A 96 10.83 28.46 -0.26
C SER A 96 11.17 26.97 -0.29
N THR A 97 12.47 26.64 -0.16
CA THR A 97 12.93 25.26 -0.09
C THR A 97 12.24 24.49 1.06
N GLY A 98 12.06 25.16 2.22
CA GLY A 98 11.36 24.55 3.36
C GLY A 98 9.89 24.20 3.05
N GLU A 99 9.16 25.09 2.38
CA GLU A 99 7.77 24.85 1.97
C GLU A 99 7.67 23.67 0.99
N ILE A 100 8.60 23.58 0.03
CA ILE A 100 8.66 22.45 -0.90
C ILE A 100 8.86 21.13 -0.16
N PHE A 101 9.78 21.08 0.81
CA PHE A 101 9.99 19.88 1.62
C PHE A 101 8.79 19.52 2.49
N TRP A 102 8.05 20.50 3.01
CA TRP A 102 6.79 20.25 3.71
C TRP A 102 5.73 19.65 2.78
N LEU A 103 5.60 20.11 1.54
CA LEU A 103 4.67 19.52 0.56
C LEU A 103 5.01 18.07 0.22
N ILE A 104 6.29 17.71 0.15
CA ILE A 104 6.75 16.34 -0.09
C ILE A 104 6.50 15.44 1.14
N SER A 105 6.75 15.96 2.34
CA SER A 105 6.75 15.17 3.57
C SER A 105 5.36 14.98 4.16
N MET A 106 4.46 15.94 3.97
CA MET A 106 3.13 15.96 4.57
C MET A 106 2.28 14.73 4.18
N PRO A 107 2.24 14.29 2.92
CA PRO A 107 1.53 13.05 2.55
C PRO A 107 2.04 11.83 3.33
N SER A 108 3.35 11.73 3.55
CA SER A 108 3.96 10.60 4.25
C SER A 108 3.66 10.64 5.75
N LEU A 109 3.69 11.81 6.37
CA LEU A 109 3.36 12.00 7.78
C LEU A 109 1.90 11.63 8.06
N VAL A 110 0.97 12.18 7.27
CA VAL A 110 -0.46 11.90 7.42
C VAL A 110 -0.76 10.44 7.07
N GLY A 111 -0.17 9.91 5.99
CA GLY A 111 -0.35 8.53 5.59
C GLY A 111 0.10 7.53 6.64
N ALA A 112 1.23 7.76 7.27
CA ALA A 112 1.74 6.93 8.36
C ALA A 112 0.79 6.96 9.58
N THR A 113 0.31 8.14 9.97
CA THR A 113 -0.63 8.31 11.08
C THR A 113 -1.96 7.61 10.79
N LEU A 114 -2.48 7.73 9.57
CA LEU A 114 -3.74 7.11 9.17
C LEU A 114 -3.70 5.58 9.10
N ARG A 115 -2.55 4.95 9.01
CA ARG A 115 -2.45 3.48 9.06
C ARG A 115 -3.05 2.90 10.33
N ILE A 116 -2.95 3.61 11.46
CA ILE A 116 -3.50 3.13 12.74
C ILE A 116 -5.03 3.00 12.64
N PRO A 117 -5.83 4.06 12.41
CA PRO A 117 -7.27 3.92 12.30
C PRO A 117 -7.70 3.05 11.12
N TYR A 118 -7.02 3.11 9.98
CA TYR A 118 -7.37 2.32 8.78
C TYR A 118 -7.30 0.80 9.01
N THR A 119 -6.40 0.32 9.86
CA THR A 119 -6.31 -1.10 10.22
C THR A 119 -7.62 -1.63 10.82
N PHE A 120 -8.35 -0.78 11.55
CA PHE A 120 -9.59 -1.17 12.22
C PHE A 120 -10.85 -0.94 11.36
N MET A 121 -10.72 -0.32 10.20
CA MET A 121 -11.88 0.00 9.35
C MET A 121 -12.45 -1.23 8.64
N VAL A 122 -11.58 -2.17 8.22
CA VAL A 122 -12.01 -3.41 7.55
C VAL A 122 -12.89 -4.27 8.45
N PRO A 123 -12.50 -4.59 9.70
CA PRO A 123 -13.34 -5.32 10.63
C PRO A 123 -14.66 -4.62 10.98
N ARG A 124 -14.69 -3.28 10.94
CA ARG A 124 -15.85 -2.48 11.31
C ARG A 124 -16.86 -2.30 10.18
N PHE A 125 -16.39 -2.03 8.97
CA PHE A 125 -17.23 -1.66 7.83
C PHE A 125 -17.30 -2.75 6.75
N GLY A 126 -16.43 -3.76 6.81
CA GLY A 126 -16.21 -4.73 5.76
C GLY A 126 -15.18 -4.26 4.74
N GLY A 127 -14.45 -5.22 4.17
CA GLY A 127 -13.33 -4.94 3.27
C GLY A 127 -13.76 -4.24 1.98
N ARG A 128 -14.83 -4.71 1.34
CA ARG A 128 -15.42 -4.09 0.15
C ARG A 128 -15.85 -2.65 0.42
N ASN A 129 -16.65 -2.45 1.46
CA ASN A 129 -17.22 -1.14 1.77
C ASN A 129 -16.13 -0.13 2.10
N TRP A 130 -15.12 -0.55 2.86
CA TRP A 130 -13.99 0.31 3.18
C TRP A 130 -13.14 0.63 1.97
N THR A 131 -12.91 -0.33 1.07
CA THR A 131 -12.17 -0.08 -0.19
C THR A 131 -12.89 0.95 -1.06
N ILE A 132 -14.23 0.92 -1.14
CA ILE A 132 -15.00 1.94 -1.88
C ILE A 132 -14.79 3.33 -1.26
N VAL A 133 -14.92 3.44 0.07
CA VAL A 133 -14.75 4.71 0.79
C VAL A 133 -13.31 5.22 0.65
N SER A 134 -12.33 4.38 0.92
CA SER A 134 -10.92 4.79 0.88
C SER A 134 -10.46 5.17 -0.52
N ALA A 135 -10.93 4.47 -1.57
CA ALA A 135 -10.70 4.88 -2.95
C ALA A 135 -11.39 6.22 -3.25
N GLY A 136 -12.63 6.41 -2.80
CA GLY A 136 -13.34 7.69 -2.97
C GLY A 136 -12.65 8.87 -2.31
N LEU A 137 -12.04 8.67 -1.15
CA LEU A 137 -11.26 9.71 -0.48
C LEU A 137 -10.07 10.21 -1.31
N LEU A 138 -9.53 9.39 -2.24
CA LEU A 138 -8.45 9.79 -3.15
C LEU A 138 -8.88 10.86 -4.15
N LEU A 139 -10.19 11.03 -4.41
CA LEU A 139 -10.71 12.10 -5.28
C LEU A 139 -10.40 13.47 -4.69
N ILE A 140 -10.43 13.62 -3.35
CA ILE A 140 -10.19 14.89 -2.67
C ILE A 140 -8.80 15.45 -3.01
N PRO A 141 -7.68 14.76 -2.75
CA PRO A 141 -6.35 15.25 -3.09
C PRO A 141 -6.11 15.33 -4.60
N SER A 142 -6.71 14.43 -5.41
CA SER A 142 -6.51 14.44 -6.86
C SER A 142 -7.16 15.66 -7.52
N ILE A 143 -8.41 15.94 -7.21
CA ILE A 143 -9.14 17.12 -7.69
C ILE A 143 -8.61 18.39 -7.01
N GLY A 144 -8.37 18.32 -5.70
CA GLY A 144 -7.83 19.42 -4.93
C GLY A 144 -6.46 19.89 -5.47
N LEU A 145 -5.58 18.96 -5.80
CA LEU A 145 -4.30 19.27 -6.45
C LEU A 145 -4.54 20.03 -7.76
N ALA A 146 -5.41 19.51 -8.62
CA ALA A 146 -5.69 20.13 -9.92
C ALA A 146 -6.19 21.58 -9.76
N ILE A 147 -7.08 21.82 -8.83
CA ILE A 147 -7.61 23.17 -8.53
C ILE A 147 -6.49 24.06 -7.97
N ALA A 148 -5.74 23.58 -7.00
CA ALA A 148 -4.75 24.40 -6.31
C ALA A 148 -3.57 24.80 -7.20
N VAL A 149 -3.12 23.91 -8.10
CA VAL A 149 -2.01 24.22 -9.01
C VAL A 149 -2.44 25.02 -10.25
N SER A 150 -3.74 25.25 -10.46
CA SER A 150 -4.25 26.08 -11.54
C SER A 150 -3.97 27.57 -11.34
N ASN A 151 -3.72 28.01 -10.11
CA ASN A 151 -3.48 29.40 -9.79
C ASN A 151 -2.18 29.54 -8.96
N PRO A 152 -1.13 30.20 -9.50
CA PRO A 152 0.12 30.42 -8.76
C PRO A 152 -0.03 31.25 -7.48
N ALA A 153 -1.15 32.01 -7.35
CA ALA A 153 -1.45 32.78 -6.15
C ALA A 153 -2.08 31.93 -5.02
N THR A 154 -2.26 30.62 -5.23
CA THR A 154 -2.77 29.73 -4.19
C THR A 154 -1.85 29.77 -2.96
N PRO A 155 -2.39 30.07 -1.76
CA PRO A 155 -1.58 30.18 -0.55
C PRO A 155 -0.99 28.83 -0.14
N PHE A 156 0.22 28.87 0.40
CA PHE A 156 0.95 27.66 0.84
C PHE A 156 0.12 26.77 1.79
N GLY A 157 -0.62 27.38 2.72
CA GLY A 157 -1.46 26.62 3.65
C GLY A 157 -2.52 25.73 2.97
N LEU A 158 -3.09 26.19 1.84
CA LEU A 158 -4.03 25.37 1.05
C LEU A 158 -3.31 24.26 0.30
N LEU A 159 -2.13 24.53 -0.28
CA LEU A 159 -1.31 23.50 -0.91
C LEU A 159 -0.92 22.41 0.10
N LEU A 160 -0.53 22.80 1.32
CA LEU A 160 -0.17 21.90 2.40
C LEU A 160 -1.35 21.06 2.88
N LEU A 161 -2.55 21.66 2.98
CA LEU A 161 -3.77 20.93 3.34
C LEU A 161 -4.11 19.85 2.30
N ILE A 162 -4.00 20.18 1.03
CA ILE A 162 -4.26 19.22 -0.06
C ILE A 162 -3.18 18.13 -0.07
N ALA A 163 -1.92 18.48 0.20
CA ALA A 163 -0.84 17.52 0.37
C ALA A 163 -1.11 16.58 1.55
N ALA A 164 -1.64 17.07 2.66
CA ALA A 164 -2.07 16.26 3.79
C ALA A 164 -3.14 15.22 3.39
N PHE A 165 -4.14 15.63 2.59
CA PHE A 165 -5.15 14.70 2.09
C PHE A 165 -4.59 13.61 1.17
N ALA A 166 -3.49 13.85 0.47
CA ALA A 166 -2.83 12.79 -0.30
C ALA A 166 -2.34 11.62 0.60
N GLY A 167 -2.17 11.88 1.89
CA GLY A 167 -1.90 10.85 2.90
C GLY A 167 -2.99 9.77 3.01
N PHE A 168 -4.23 10.01 2.55
CA PHE A 168 -5.27 8.96 2.47
C PHE A 168 -4.79 7.75 1.67
N GLY A 169 -4.02 7.97 0.61
CA GLY A 169 -3.42 6.90 -0.17
C GLY A 169 -2.43 6.05 0.64
N GLY A 170 -1.56 6.70 1.42
CA GLY A 170 -0.61 6.00 2.30
C GLY A 170 -1.25 5.22 3.44
N GLY A 171 -2.40 5.72 3.96
CA GLY A 171 -3.20 5.03 4.97
C GLY A 171 -3.85 3.75 4.44
N ASN A 172 -4.27 3.75 3.18
CA ASN A 172 -4.96 2.62 2.55
C ASN A 172 -4.15 1.31 2.57
N PHE A 173 -2.82 1.39 2.55
CA PHE A 173 -1.95 0.22 2.66
C PHE A 173 -2.31 -0.68 3.85
N ALA A 174 -2.53 -0.10 5.03
CA ALA A 174 -2.84 -0.88 6.24
C ALA A 174 -4.19 -1.61 6.12
N SER A 175 -5.23 -0.94 5.61
CA SER A 175 -6.55 -1.54 5.44
C SER A 175 -6.58 -2.59 4.33
N SER A 176 -5.89 -2.37 3.22
CA SER A 176 -5.83 -3.32 2.12
C SER A 176 -5.11 -4.60 2.53
N MET A 177 -3.98 -4.49 3.23
CA MET A 177 -3.25 -5.64 3.77
C MET A 177 -4.08 -6.41 4.80
N ALA A 178 -4.75 -5.71 5.72
CA ALA A 178 -5.65 -6.33 6.69
C ALA A 178 -6.78 -7.08 5.99
N ASN A 179 -7.42 -6.48 4.97
CA ASN A 179 -8.50 -7.13 4.22
C ASN A 179 -8.05 -8.43 3.56
N ILE A 180 -6.93 -8.41 2.84
CA ILE A 180 -6.44 -9.61 2.12
C ILE A 180 -6.00 -10.71 3.08
N THR A 181 -5.52 -10.37 4.27
CA THR A 181 -5.17 -11.35 5.31
C THR A 181 -6.34 -12.26 5.68
N PHE A 182 -7.58 -11.76 5.64
CA PHE A 182 -8.77 -12.56 5.97
C PHE A 182 -9.21 -13.48 4.83
N PHE A 183 -8.85 -13.17 3.58
CA PHE A 183 -9.28 -13.97 2.43
C PHE A 183 -8.42 -15.20 2.17
N TYR A 184 -7.16 -15.25 2.61
CA TYR A 184 -6.21 -16.29 2.21
C TYR A 184 -5.85 -17.24 3.37
N PRO A 185 -5.66 -18.54 3.08
CA PRO A 185 -5.15 -19.50 4.07
C PRO A 185 -3.71 -19.16 4.46
N ALA A 186 -3.29 -19.59 5.64
CA ALA A 186 -1.97 -19.27 6.21
C ALA A 186 -0.81 -19.56 5.23
N ALA A 187 -0.87 -20.70 4.53
CA ALA A 187 0.15 -21.13 3.56
C ALA A 187 0.29 -20.17 2.35
N GLN A 188 -0.75 -19.42 2.00
CA GLN A 188 -0.77 -18.54 0.82
C GLN A 188 -0.83 -17.05 1.18
N LYS A 189 -0.96 -16.68 2.46
CA LYS A 189 -1.03 -15.29 2.91
C LYS A 189 0.19 -14.48 2.48
N GLY A 190 1.39 -15.02 2.67
CA GLY A 190 2.62 -14.33 2.30
C GLY A 190 2.67 -13.96 0.82
N TYR A 191 2.26 -14.86 -0.06
CA TYR A 191 2.16 -14.61 -1.50
C TYR A 191 1.15 -13.50 -1.82
N ALA A 192 -0.05 -13.60 -1.28
CA ALA A 192 -1.12 -12.64 -1.55
C ALA A 192 -0.79 -11.24 -1.04
N LEU A 193 -0.24 -11.13 0.17
CA LEU A 193 0.18 -9.87 0.77
C LEU A 193 1.37 -9.26 0.01
N GLY A 194 2.35 -10.09 -0.40
CA GLY A 194 3.47 -9.66 -1.21
C GLY A 194 3.02 -9.09 -2.56
N LEU A 195 2.07 -9.75 -3.23
CA LEU A 195 1.52 -9.29 -4.50
C LEU A 195 0.71 -7.99 -4.35
N ASN A 196 -0.06 -7.86 -3.27
CA ASN A 196 -0.79 -6.63 -2.95
C ASN A 196 0.16 -5.45 -2.72
N ALA A 197 1.20 -5.66 -1.90
CA ALA A 197 2.22 -4.64 -1.62
C ALA A 197 3.01 -4.25 -2.87
N ALA A 198 3.39 -5.22 -3.72
CA ALA A 198 4.07 -4.97 -4.98
C ALA A 198 3.23 -4.10 -5.92
N GLY A 199 1.92 -4.37 -6.01
CA GLY A 199 0.99 -3.57 -6.80
C GLY A 199 0.89 -2.13 -6.32
N GLY A 200 0.85 -1.91 -4.99
CA GLY A 200 0.91 -0.58 -4.40
C GLY A 200 2.19 0.17 -4.77
N ASN A 201 3.34 -0.45 -4.54
CA ASN A 201 4.64 0.16 -4.85
C ASN A 201 4.81 0.49 -6.34
N LEU A 202 4.22 -0.32 -7.23
CA LEU A 202 4.17 -0.01 -8.66
C LEU A 202 3.47 1.32 -8.92
N GLY A 203 2.43 1.66 -8.14
CA GLY A 203 1.71 2.94 -8.24
C GLY A 203 2.64 4.14 -8.02
N ALA A 204 3.52 4.08 -7.02
CA ALA A 204 4.51 5.12 -6.77
C ALA A 204 5.44 5.33 -7.98
N SER A 205 5.94 4.25 -8.57
CA SER A 205 6.82 4.30 -9.74
C SER A 205 6.09 4.84 -10.98
N VAL A 206 4.84 4.40 -11.20
CA VAL A 206 4.01 4.86 -12.32
C VAL A 206 3.70 6.35 -12.19
N ALA A 207 3.40 6.86 -10.98
CA ALA A 207 3.19 8.27 -10.76
C ALA A 207 4.42 9.10 -11.16
N GLN A 208 5.61 8.67 -10.72
CA GLN A 208 6.86 9.35 -11.03
C GLN A 208 7.22 9.34 -12.52
N PHE A 209 6.80 8.30 -13.25
CA PHE A 209 7.04 8.20 -14.69
C PHE A 209 5.97 8.93 -15.52
N VAL A 210 4.69 8.71 -15.20
CA VAL A 210 3.56 9.20 -16.02
C VAL A 210 3.29 10.69 -15.81
N VAL A 211 3.36 11.18 -14.56
CA VAL A 211 3.01 12.59 -14.26
C VAL A 211 3.88 13.59 -15.01
N PRO A 212 5.24 13.48 -15.06
CA PRO A 212 6.07 14.40 -15.84
C PRO A 212 5.71 14.42 -17.33
N ILE A 213 5.31 13.28 -17.89
CA ILE A 213 4.90 13.19 -19.30
C ILE A 213 3.58 13.90 -19.50
N VAL A 214 2.58 13.60 -18.67
CA VAL A 214 1.21 14.10 -18.82
C VAL A 214 1.12 15.61 -18.66
N ILE A 215 1.84 16.19 -17.72
CA ILE A 215 1.84 17.66 -17.52
C ILE A 215 2.45 18.42 -18.68
N THR A 216 3.21 17.76 -19.56
CA THR A 216 3.79 18.36 -20.78
C THR A 216 2.93 18.15 -22.01
N VAL A 217 1.90 17.31 -21.97
CA VAL A 217 0.99 17.07 -23.11
C VAL A 217 0.13 18.28 -23.37
N GLY A 218 0.09 18.74 -24.63
CA GLY A 218 -0.67 19.93 -25.04
C GLY A 218 -0.06 21.25 -24.61
N ALA A 219 1.12 21.22 -23.98
CA ALA A 219 1.81 22.40 -23.50
C ALA A 219 2.69 23.00 -24.61
N ALA A 220 2.15 23.96 -25.36
CA ALA A 220 2.96 24.71 -26.33
C ALA A 220 3.94 25.70 -25.63
N ALA A 221 3.54 26.26 -24.49
CA ALA A 221 4.31 27.26 -23.74
C ALA A 221 4.26 27.09 -22.21
N THR A 222 3.21 26.47 -21.64
CA THR A 222 3.01 26.35 -20.18
C THR A 222 2.72 24.92 -19.78
N LEU A 223 3.21 24.50 -18.61
CA LEU A 223 2.92 23.16 -18.08
C LEU A 223 1.44 23.03 -17.67
N ASN A 224 0.81 21.92 -18.03
CA ASN A 224 -0.56 21.61 -17.63
C ASN A 224 -0.58 20.84 -16.31
N LEU A 225 -0.20 21.51 -15.22
CA LEU A 225 -0.12 20.90 -13.89
C LEU A 225 -1.42 20.26 -13.38
N PRO A 226 -2.63 20.79 -13.67
CA PRO A 226 -3.89 20.16 -13.25
C PRO A 226 -4.04 18.71 -13.72
N LEU A 227 -3.47 18.35 -14.87
CA LEU A 227 -3.51 16.98 -15.37
C LEU A 227 -2.80 15.98 -14.45
N ALA A 228 -1.83 16.44 -13.65
CA ALA A 228 -1.15 15.57 -12.66
C ALA A 228 -2.13 14.87 -11.71
N GLY A 229 -3.20 15.56 -11.32
CA GLY A 229 -4.26 15.00 -10.49
C GLY A 229 -5.41 14.40 -11.31
N LEU A 230 -5.88 15.11 -12.33
CA LEU A 230 -7.11 14.77 -13.06
C LEU A 230 -7.03 13.44 -13.83
N ILE A 231 -5.86 13.07 -14.34
CA ILE A 231 -5.70 11.80 -15.08
C ILE A 231 -6.06 10.57 -14.26
N TRP A 232 -5.95 10.66 -12.93
CA TRP A 232 -6.24 9.54 -12.03
C TRP A 232 -7.71 9.45 -11.63
N VAL A 233 -8.47 10.55 -11.75
CA VAL A 233 -9.88 10.61 -11.35
C VAL A 233 -10.74 9.53 -12.03
N PRO A 234 -10.68 9.30 -13.35
CA PRO A 234 -11.44 8.23 -13.99
C PRO A 234 -11.06 6.84 -13.46
N LEU A 235 -9.78 6.59 -13.21
CA LEU A 235 -9.30 5.31 -12.69
C LEU A 235 -9.74 5.08 -11.24
N ILE A 236 -9.78 6.13 -10.42
CA ILE A 236 -10.30 6.07 -9.05
C ILE A 236 -11.79 5.71 -9.08
N ILE A 237 -12.57 6.31 -9.98
CA ILE A 237 -14.00 5.99 -10.16
C ILE A 237 -14.16 4.54 -10.60
N VAL A 238 -13.34 4.05 -11.53
CA VAL A 238 -13.32 2.64 -11.95
C VAL A 238 -12.99 1.72 -10.77
N ALA A 239 -12.05 2.09 -9.91
CA ALA A 239 -11.72 1.31 -8.70
C ALA A 239 -12.90 1.25 -7.73
N MET A 240 -13.59 2.37 -7.49
CA MET A 240 -14.79 2.43 -6.65
C MET A 240 -15.91 1.53 -7.19
N ILE A 241 -16.21 1.65 -8.49
CA ILE A 241 -17.24 0.85 -9.16
C ILE A 241 -16.84 -0.63 -9.13
N GLY A 242 -15.61 -0.95 -9.48
CA GLY A 242 -15.09 -2.30 -9.47
C GLY A 242 -15.10 -2.95 -8.08
N ALA A 243 -14.69 -2.22 -7.05
CA ALA A 243 -14.81 -2.68 -5.68
C ALA A 243 -16.27 -2.92 -5.29
N SER A 244 -17.19 -2.02 -5.66
CA SER A 244 -18.62 -2.14 -5.36
C SER A 244 -19.28 -3.35 -6.02
N LEU A 245 -18.87 -3.69 -7.24
CA LEU A 245 -19.47 -4.77 -8.03
C LEU A 245 -18.79 -6.13 -7.85
N ARG A 246 -17.50 -6.14 -7.47
CA ARG A 246 -16.66 -7.35 -7.55
C ARG A 246 -16.05 -7.77 -6.23
N MET A 247 -15.87 -6.88 -5.26
CA MET A 247 -15.34 -7.25 -3.95
C MET A 247 -16.45 -7.73 -3.01
N ASP A 248 -16.03 -8.42 -1.96
CA ASP A 248 -16.92 -9.00 -0.96
C ASP A 248 -16.52 -8.52 0.44
N ASN A 249 -17.49 -8.53 1.35
CA ASN A 249 -17.29 -8.32 2.77
C ASN A 249 -17.30 -9.67 3.49
N LEU A 250 -16.46 -9.84 4.50
CA LEU A 250 -16.43 -11.03 5.36
C LEU A 250 -17.00 -10.66 6.72
N SER A 251 -18.02 -11.39 7.17
CA SER A 251 -18.66 -11.16 8.49
C SER A 251 -17.79 -11.62 9.66
N ASN A 252 -16.89 -12.56 9.43
CA ASN A 252 -15.97 -13.08 10.42
C ASN A 252 -14.61 -12.35 10.45
N ALA A 253 -14.40 -11.32 9.61
CA ALA A 253 -13.23 -10.47 9.67
C ALA A 253 -13.29 -9.57 10.91
N LYS A 254 -12.87 -10.09 12.05
CA LYS A 254 -12.83 -9.36 13.33
C LYS A 254 -11.38 -9.01 13.67
N SER A 255 -11.15 -7.82 14.22
CA SER A 255 -9.88 -7.48 14.84
C SER A 255 -10.00 -7.70 16.34
N ASP A 256 -9.03 -8.39 16.88
CA ASP A 256 -8.83 -8.46 18.33
C ASP A 256 -7.81 -7.41 18.74
N ILE A 257 -8.29 -6.31 19.31
CA ILE A 257 -7.45 -5.23 19.80
C ILE A 257 -6.54 -5.74 20.91
N THR A 258 -7.04 -6.63 21.77
CA THR A 258 -6.27 -7.19 22.88
C THR A 258 -5.11 -8.03 22.37
N ALA A 259 -5.36 -8.89 21.38
CA ALA A 259 -4.30 -9.66 20.70
C ALA A 259 -3.31 -8.77 19.97
N SER A 260 -3.79 -7.69 19.31
CA SER A 260 -2.93 -6.72 18.64
C SER A 260 -2.01 -5.97 19.62
N LEU A 261 -2.53 -5.60 20.78
CA LEU A 261 -1.72 -4.97 21.84
C LEU A 261 -0.75 -5.96 22.50
N ALA A 262 -1.17 -7.23 22.64
CA ALA A 262 -0.28 -8.28 23.15
C ALA A 262 0.93 -8.51 22.23
N ALA A 263 0.74 -8.38 20.91
CA ALA A 263 1.82 -8.50 19.93
C ALA A 263 2.94 -7.44 20.15
N LEU A 264 2.64 -6.26 20.72
CA LEU A 264 3.63 -5.26 21.05
C LEU A 264 4.64 -5.71 22.13
N LYS A 265 4.33 -6.77 22.86
CA LYS A 265 5.24 -7.37 23.86
C LYS A 265 6.24 -8.34 23.23
N GLU A 266 6.02 -8.74 21.97
CA GLU A 266 6.89 -9.69 21.27
C GLU A 266 8.16 -9.00 20.76
N PRO A 267 9.37 -9.42 21.20
CA PRO A 267 10.61 -8.76 20.79
C PRO A 267 10.88 -8.89 19.29
N HIS A 268 10.46 -9.99 18.67
CA HIS A 268 10.61 -10.18 17.22
C HIS A 268 9.82 -9.15 16.41
N LEU A 269 8.69 -8.66 16.90
CA LEU A 269 7.93 -7.59 16.25
C LEU A 269 8.78 -6.32 16.13
N TRP A 270 9.51 -5.94 17.15
CA TRP A 270 10.35 -4.75 17.16
C TRP A 270 11.56 -4.89 16.24
N ILE A 271 12.19 -6.06 16.22
CA ILE A 271 13.27 -6.35 15.26
C ILE A 271 12.77 -6.19 13.83
N MET A 272 11.63 -6.80 13.51
CA MET A 272 11.03 -6.68 12.17
C MET A 272 10.61 -5.23 11.86
N ALA A 273 10.10 -4.49 12.84
CA ALA A 273 9.74 -3.08 12.68
C ALA A 273 10.97 -2.22 12.34
N ILE A 274 12.10 -2.41 13.03
CA ILE A 274 13.35 -1.69 12.77
C ILE A 274 13.87 -2.02 11.36
N LEU A 275 13.88 -3.30 10.98
CA LEU A 275 14.29 -3.71 9.64
C LEU A 275 13.37 -3.12 8.56
N TYR A 276 12.07 -3.05 8.81
CA TYR A 276 11.10 -2.46 7.89
C TYR A 276 11.25 -0.93 7.79
N ILE A 277 11.55 -0.25 8.89
CA ILE A 277 11.90 1.19 8.87
C ILE A 277 13.15 1.40 8.01
N GLY A 278 14.18 0.57 8.18
CA GLY A 278 15.41 0.67 7.39
C GLY A 278 15.18 0.43 5.90
N THR A 279 14.39 -0.55 5.53
CA THR A 279 14.17 -0.94 4.10
C THR A 279 13.08 -0.09 3.45
N PHE A 280 11.85 -0.19 3.97
CA PHE A 280 10.70 0.50 3.36
C PHE A 280 10.73 2.01 3.61
N GLY A 281 11.18 2.43 4.80
CA GLY A 281 11.34 3.85 5.13
C GLY A 281 12.34 4.55 4.22
N SER A 282 13.50 3.90 3.96
CA SER A 282 14.48 4.41 2.99
C SER A 282 13.91 4.47 1.59
N PHE A 283 13.21 3.40 1.14
CA PHE A 283 12.57 3.37 -0.18
C PHE A 283 11.60 4.54 -0.38
N ILE A 284 10.67 4.73 0.55
CA ILE A 284 9.66 5.80 0.44
C ILE A 284 10.30 7.19 0.60
N GLY A 285 11.26 7.35 1.52
CA GLY A 285 11.97 8.60 1.72
C GLY A 285 12.72 9.03 0.47
N PHE A 286 13.50 8.13 -0.13
CA PHE A 286 14.20 8.42 -1.38
C PHE A 286 13.23 8.65 -2.54
N ALA A 287 12.21 7.81 -2.70
CA ALA A 287 11.21 7.99 -3.74
C ALA A 287 10.52 9.37 -3.65
N GLY A 288 10.27 9.86 -2.43
CA GLY A 288 9.66 11.18 -2.21
C GLY A 288 10.58 12.35 -2.60
N VAL A 289 11.84 12.28 -2.24
CA VAL A 289 12.80 13.41 -2.39
C VAL A 289 13.60 13.35 -3.68
N PHE A 290 13.81 12.18 -4.24
CA PHE A 290 14.72 11.95 -5.37
C PHE A 290 14.42 12.79 -6.61
N PRO A 291 13.15 13.01 -7.05
CA PRO A 291 12.87 13.92 -8.17
C PRO A 291 13.38 15.33 -7.94
N LYS A 292 13.21 15.86 -6.72
CA LYS A 292 13.69 17.19 -6.36
C LYS A 292 15.21 17.23 -6.29
N LEU A 293 15.84 16.23 -5.66
CA LEU A 293 17.30 16.10 -5.58
C LEU A 293 17.94 16.10 -6.98
N LEU A 294 17.41 15.29 -7.90
CA LEU A 294 17.89 15.26 -9.28
C LEU A 294 17.75 16.61 -9.98
N ALA A 295 16.61 17.28 -9.81
CA ALA A 295 16.35 18.58 -10.42
C ALA A 295 17.30 19.67 -9.89
N ASP A 296 17.72 19.61 -8.65
CA ASP A 296 18.64 20.57 -8.03
C ASP A 296 20.11 20.27 -8.35
N THR A 297 20.49 18.99 -8.34
CA THR A 297 21.88 18.56 -8.59
C THR A 297 22.25 18.66 -10.06
N PHE A 298 21.28 18.41 -10.96
CA PHE A 298 21.49 18.39 -12.41
C PHE A 298 20.54 19.36 -13.11
N PRO A 299 20.76 20.67 -13.02
CA PRO A 299 19.85 21.69 -13.57
C PRO A 299 19.66 21.56 -15.09
N ASP A 300 20.65 21.04 -15.82
CA ASP A 300 20.56 20.78 -17.27
C ASP A 300 19.52 19.71 -17.63
N PHE A 301 19.11 18.88 -16.69
CA PHE A 301 18.04 17.89 -16.86
C PHE A 301 16.64 18.48 -16.60
N LYS A 302 16.50 19.64 -15.96
CA LYS A 302 15.20 20.27 -15.65
C LYS A 302 14.27 20.42 -16.85
N GLY A 303 14.83 20.66 -18.06
CA GLY A 303 14.04 20.75 -19.29
C GLY A 303 13.96 19.48 -20.12
N LYS A 304 14.64 18.40 -19.69
CA LYS A 304 14.80 17.18 -20.50
C LYS A 304 14.11 15.95 -19.91
N ILE A 305 13.70 15.97 -18.64
CA ILE A 305 13.04 14.82 -17.99
C ILE A 305 11.76 14.44 -18.73
N GLY A 306 10.93 15.41 -19.18
CA GLY A 306 9.79 15.15 -20.07
C GLY A 306 10.15 14.98 -21.57
N ARG A 307 11.28 15.54 -22.02
CA ARG A 307 11.71 15.46 -23.42
C ARG A 307 12.65 14.29 -23.71
N ALA A 308 13.37 13.79 -22.71
CA ALA A 308 14.23 12.62 -22.85
C ALA A 308 13.44 11.34 -23.11
N SER A 309 12.19 11.27 -22.65
CA SER A 309 11.27 10.17 -22.98
C SER A 309 10.81 10.20 -24.45
N CYS A 310 10.94 11.33 -25.14
CA CYS A 310 10.46 11.50 -26.51
C CYS A 310 11.57 11.64 -27.57
N ARG A 311 12.85 11.67 -27.19
CA ARG A 311 13.95 11.80 -28.12
C ARG A 311 15.17 10.99 -27.71
N GLU A 312 15.48 10.01 -28.47
CA GLU A 312 16.62 9.09 -28.66
C GLU A 312 18.05 9.59 -28.33
N ARG A 313 18.29 10.38 -27.26
CA ARG A 313 19.64 10.85 -26.93
C ARG A 313 20.20 10.33 -25.60
N VAL A 314 19.52 9.44 -24.92
CA VAL A 314 20.05 8.82 -23.69
C VAL A 314 21.14 7.78 -23.97
N PHE A 315 21.28 7.32 -25.22
CA PHE A 315 22.28 6.31 -25.64
C PHE A 315 23.59 6.86 -26.22
N ARG A 316 23.89 8.15 -26.03
CA ARG A 316 25.16 8.75 -26.54
C ARG A 316 26.08 9.30 -25.45
N VAL A 317 25.94 8.88 -24.22
CA VAL A 317 26.92 9.16 -23.16
C VAL A 317 27.13 7.88 -22.36
N VAL A 318 27.82 6.93 -22.93
CA VAL A 318 28.72 5.96 -22.32
C VAL A 318 29.92 5.85 -23.26
#